data_b277609ef2e5900e55feea5ec7815926
#
_entry.id   b277609ef2e5900e55feea5ec7815926
#
_cell.length_a   1.000
_cell.length_b   1.000
_cell.length_c   1.000
_cell.angle_alpha   90.00
_cell.angle_beta   90.00
_cell.angle_gamma   90.00
#
_symmetry.space_group_name_H-M   'P 1'
#
loop_
_entity.id
_entity.type
_entity.pdbx_description
1 polymer ?
#
loop_
_entity_poly.entity_id
_entity_poly.type
_entity_poly.pdbx_seq_one_letter_code
_entity_poly.pdbx_strand_id
1 'polypeptide(L)'
;AMDYPAEFQGASEETISRLAISKVVTLTSTYDHRVIQGAQSGDFLRRIHDILLGAGGFYEEIFAALRIPYVPIHWHADMQFESDSQVNKTARVQNLIAAYRTFGHLMADIDPLEYQQRTHPDLDVVTHGLTLWDLDREFATGGFGGRTSAKLRNVLGILRDSYCRSIGIEYMYIDSPEERKWIQDQVEVGSPFFTREDQLRILRKLNSAEAFESFLHTKFIGQKRFSLEGGESVIPLLDTIARYAAKSGLDEVCIGMPHRGRLNVLANVAGKSYGQIFQEFEGHYQENAVQGSGDVKYHLGTYGDFVTESGEK
;
A
#
# COMPACT_ATOMS: atom_id res chain seq x y z
N ALA A 1 11.28 28.58 11.57
CA ALA A 1 10.31 27.72 12.24
C ALA A 1 8.92 28.02 11.70
N MET A 2 8.06 27.01 11.63
CA MET A 2 6.64 27.22 11.33
C MET A 2 5.89 27.40 12.65
N ASP A 3 5.10 28.46 12.76
CA ASP A 3 4.32 28.77 13.95
C ASP A 3 2.95 29.34 13.54
N TYR A 4 2.00 29.36 14.48
CA TYR A 4 0.71 29.98 14.22
C TYR A 4 0.88 31.52 14.13
N PRO A 5 0.00 32.21 13.37
CA PRO A 5 -0.03 33.68 13.37
C PRO A 5 -0.09 34.25 14.79
N ALA A 6 0.50 35.40 15.00
CA ALA A 6 0.67 35.99 16.34
C ALA A 6 -0.66 36.11 17.11
N GLU A 7 -1.76 36.36 16.41
CA GLU A 7 -3.11 36.51 16.97
C GLU A 7 -3.69 35.18 17.51
N PHE A 8 -3.10 34.06 17.10
CA PHE A 8 -3.54 32.72 17.47
C PHE A 8 -2.52 31.95 18.32
N GLN A 9 -1.39 32.58 18.65
CA GLN A 9 -0.42 32.00 19.58
C GLN A 9 -1.03 31.85 20.95
N GLY A 10 -1.13 30.59 21.44
CA GLY A 10 -1.80 30.27 22.71
C GLY A 10 -3.30 29.97 22.61
N ALA A 11 -3.90 30.00 21.41
CA ALA A 11 -5.25 29.54 21.21
C ALA A 11 -5.36 28.01 21.44
N SER A 12 -6.53 27.54 21.90
CA SER A 12 -6.76 26.10 22.06
C SER A 12 -6.74 25.36 20.73
N GLU A 13 -6.36 24.09 20.72
CA GLU A 13 -6.42 23.23 19.52
C GLU A 13 -7.81 23.19 18.90
N GLU A 14 -8.86 23.22 19.72
CA GLU A 14 -10.25 23.27 19.26
C GLU A 14 -10.52 24.57 18.49
N THR A 15 -10.06 25.71 18.97
CA THR A 15 -10.23 27.00 18.29
C THR A 15 -9.45 27.02 16.97
N ILE A 16 -8.21 26.54 16.97
CA ILE A 16 -7.34 26.47 15.79
C ILE A 16 -8.00 25.58 14.72
N SER A 17 -8.48 24.40 15.13
CA SER A 17 -9.15 23.46 14.22
C SER A 17 -10.46 24.01 13.67
N ARG A 18 -11.32 24.58 14.52
CA ARG A 18 -12.61 25.15 14.11
C ARG A 18 -12.46 26.30 13.13
N LEU A 19 -11.47 27.16 13.33
CA LEU A 19 -11.19 28.30 12.47
C LEU A 19 -10.28 27.97 11.30
N ALA A 20 -9.80 26.71 11.19
CA ALA A 20 -8.87 26.25 10.17
C ALA A 20 -7.59 27.10 10.08
N ILE A 21 -7.04 27.49 11.23
CA ILE A 21 -5.82 28.28 11.29
C ILE A 21 -4.61 27.40 10.96
N SER A 22 -3.90 27.76 9.91
CA SER A 22 -2.68 27.07 9.49
C SER A 22 -1.43 27.75 10.05
N LYS A 23 -0.36 26.95 10.22
CA LYS A 23 0.96 27.50 10.55
C LYS A 23 1.53 28.25 9.37
N VAL A 24 2.20 29.35 9.65
CA VAL A 24 2.87 30.18 8.68
C VAL A 24 4.38 30.14 8.84
N VAL A 25 5.11 30.37 7.76
CA VAL A 25 6.56 30.54 7.76
C VAL A 25 6.90 31.87 7.16
N THR A 26 7.78 32.62 7.83
CA THR A 26 8.31 33.86 7.28
C THR A 26 9.62 33.56 6.58
N LEU A 27 9.71 33.95 5.31
CA LEU A 27 10.90 33.88 4.50
C LEU A 27 11.53 35.27 4.42
N THR A 28 12.81 35.36 4.75
CA THR A 28 13.58 36.57 4.66
C THR A 28 14.80 36.37 3.78
N SER A 29 15.19 37.38 3.01
CA SER A 29 16.46 37.36 2.30
C SER A 29 17.36 38.50 2.81
N THR A 30 18.65 38.20 2.92
CA THR A 30 19.70 39.20 3.20
C THR A 30 20.55 39.33 1.96
N TYR A 31 20.78 40.50 1.53
CA TYR A 31 21.54 40.80 0.31
C TYR A 31 22.40 42.06 0.44
N ASP A 32 23.45 42.16 -0.39
CA ASP A 32 24.25 43.36 -0.50
C ASP A 32 23.55 44.35 -1.43
N HIS A 33 23.02 45.41 -0.84
CA HIS A 33 22.26 46.43 -1.58
C HIS A 33 23.10 47.22 -2.62
N ARG A 34 24.43 47.07 -2.59
CA ARG A 34 25.31 47.62 -3.62
C ARG A 34 25.24 46.86 -4.94
N VAL A 35 24.81 45.59 -4.89
CA VAL A 35 24.74 44.67 -6.04
C VAL A 35 23.31 44.36 -6.42
N ILE A 36 22.42 44.16 -5.45
CA ILE A 36 21.04 43.77 -5.67
C ILE A 36 20.09 44.89 -5.24
N GLN A 37 19.17 45.23 -6.12
CA GLN A 37 18.12 46.20 -5.79
C GLN A 37 16.99 45.55 -5.00
N GLY A 38 16.29 46.35 -4.18
CA GLY A 38 15.18 45.87 -3.38
C GLY A 38 14.06 45.20 -4.21
N ALA A 39 13.77 45.71 -5.39
CA ALA A 39 12.81 45.11 -6.32
C ALA A 39 13.20 43.66 -6.74
N GLN A 40 14.49 43.46 -7.05
CA GLN A 40 15.00 42.13 -7.42
C GLN A 40 14.90 41.14 -6.26
N SER A 41 15.20 41.55 -5.03
CA SER A 41 15.01 40.72 -3.83
C SER A 41 13.54 40.41 -3.59
N GLY A 42 12.65 41.39 -3.80
CA GLY A 42 11.20 41.18 -3.71
C GLY A 42 10.68 40.18 -4.74
N ASP A 43 11.13 40.30 -5.99
CA ASP A 43 10.77 39.36 -7.07
C ASP A 43 11.28 37.95 -6.79
N PHE A 44 12.48 37.82 -6.24
CA PHE A 44 13.02 36.52 -5.82
C PHE A 44 12.18 35.87 -4.72
N LEU A 45 11.82 36.60 -3.67
CA LEU A 45 10.97 36.12 -2.61
C LEU A 45 9.57 35.77 -3.10
N ARG A 46 9.01 36.60 -4.01
CA ARG A 46 7.72 36.30 -4.65
C ARG A 46 7.79 34.99 -5.44
N ARG A 47 8.86 34.77 -6.20
CA ARG A 47 9.06 33.55 -6.96
C ARG A 47 9.11 32.32 -6.05
N ILE A 48 9.82 32.41 -4.92
CA ILE A 48 9.83 31.31 -3.91
C ILE A 48 8.43 31.08 -3.33
N HIS A 49 7.73 32.17 -3.01
CA HIS A 49 6.35 32.08 -2.50
C HIS A 49 5.42 31.36 -3.49
N ASP A 50 5.45 31.72 -4.76
CA ASP A 50 4.63 31.10 -5.81
C ASP A 50 4.94 29.60 -5.95
N ILE A 51 6.22 29.22 -5.93
CA ILE A 51 6.67 27.82 -5.97
C ILE A 51 6.13 27.06 -4.76
N LEU A 52 6.23 27.64 -3.57
CA LEU A 52 5.72 27.01 -2.34
C LEU A 52 4.19 26.88 -2.31
N LEU A 53 3.47 27.70 -3.08
CA LEU A 53 2.04 27.55 -3.32
C LEU A 53 1.69 26.54 -4.44
N GLY A 54 2.71 25.95 -5.06
CA GLY A 54 2.53 24.91 -6.08
C GLY A 54 2.69 25.38 -7.53
N ALA A 55 3.17 26.62 -7.75
CA ALA A 55 3.39 27.09 -9.12
C ALA A 55 4.46 26.26 -9.84
N GLY A 56 4.23 26.02 -11.14
CA GLY A 56 5.19 25.34 -12.02
C GLY A 56 5.31 23.83 -11.80
N GLY A 57 4.35 23.19 -11.14
CA GLY A 57 4.37 21.73 -10.92
C GLY A 57 5.40 21.28 -9.86
N PHE A 58 5.79 22.15 -8.97
CA PHE A 58 6.87 21.89 -7.99
C PHE A 58 6.60 20.65 -7.11
N TYR A 59 5.38 20.52 -6.58
CA TYR A 59 5.04 19.38 -5.75
C TYR A 59 4.82 18.11 -6.56
N GLU A 60 4.33 18.23 -7.78
CA GLU A 60 4.19 17.12 -8.73
C GLU A 60 5.54 16.49 -9.05
N GLU A 61 6.56 17.32 -9.31
CA GLU A 61 7.93 16.85 -9.55
C GLU A 61 8.50 16.12 -8.33
N ILE A 62 8.26 16.65 -7.11
CA ILE A 62 8.69 16.00 -5.86
C ILE A 62 7.98 14.66 -5.70
N PHE A 63 6.67 14.61 -5.89
CA PHE A 63 5.88 13.38 -5.74
C PHE A 63 6.30 12.33 -6.76
N ALA A 64 6.54 12.74 -8.01
CA ALA A 64 7.07 11.85 -9.05
C ALA A 64 8.48 11.32 -8.69
N ALA A 65 9.39 12.19 -8.24
CA ALA A 65 10.74 11.80 -7.84
C ALA A 65 10.74 10.82 -6.65
N LEU A 66 9.81 11.00 -5.72
CA LEU A 66 9.62 10.11 -4.57
C LEU A 66 8.76 8.88 -4.88
N ARG A 67 8.29 8.73 -6.13
CA ARG A 67 7.36 7.67 -6.57
C ARG A 67 6.11 7.57 -5.69
N ILE A 68 5.57 8.73 -5.31
CA ILE A 68 4.30 8.80 -4.57
C ILE A 68 3.16 8.61 -5.59
N PRO A 69 2.31 7.58 -5.47
CA PRO A 69 1.37 7.18 -6.52
C PRO A 69 0.16 8.11 -6.69
N TYR A 70 -0.01 9.10 -5.83
CA TYR A 70 -1.10 10.06 -5.88
C TYR A 70 -0.58 11.49 -6.10
N VAL A 71 -1.40 12.37 -6.65
CA VAL A 71 -1.06 13.78 -6.86
C VAL A 71 -1.10 14.58 -5.56
N PRO A 72 -0.28 15.66 -5.42
CA PRO A 72 -0.39 16.58 -4.31
C PRO A 72 -1.74 17.32 -4.31
N ILE A 73 -2.22 17.67 -3.11
CA ILE A 73 -3.41 18.51 -2.98
C ILE A 73 -3.01 19.95 -3.29
N HIS A 74 -3.65 20.52 -4.31
CA HIS A 74 -3.40 21.90 -4.69
C HIS A 74 -4.07 22.90 -3.74
N TRP A 75 -3.48 24.09 -3.64
CA TRP A 75 -4.11 25.18 -2.94
C TRP A 75 -5.32 25.70 -3.76
N HIS A 76 -6.46 25.81 -3.07
CA HIS A 76 -7.65 26.46 -3.57
C HIS A 76 -8.17 27.42 -2.50
N ALA A 77 -8.81 28.52 -2.93
CA ALA A 77 -9.52 29.37 -2.01
C ALA A 77 -10.61 28.59 -1.29
N ASP A 78 -10.79 28.82 0.02
CA ASP A 78 -11.87 28.19 0.76
C ASP A 78 -13.24 28.57 0.15
N MET A 79 -14.02 27.56 -0.17
CA MET A 79 -15.37 27.81 -0.70
C MET A 79 -16.28 28.18 0.46
N GLN A 80 -16.59 29.46 0.59
CA GLN A 80 -17.60 29.93 1.53
C GLN A 80 -18.97 29.62 0.94
N PHE A 81 -19.54 28.48 1.33
CA PHE A 81 -20.97 28.24 1.06
C PHE A 81 -21.76 28.91 2.17
N GLU A 82 -22.62 29.85 1.80
CA GLU A 82 -23.61 30.43 2.70
C GLU A 82 -24.41 29.30 3.37
N SER A 83 -24.45 29.29 4.68
CA SER A 83 -25.14 28.30 5.55
C SER A 83 -24.56 26.88 5.63
N ASP A 84 -23.39 26.59 5.12
CA ASP A 84 -22.90 25.22 5.16
C ASP A 84 -22.18 24.92 6.47
N SER A 85 -22.97 24.49 7.42
CA SER A 85 -22.53 24.04 8.72
C SER A 85 -21.53 22.86 8.56
N GLN A 86 -20.74 22.63 9.57
CA GLN A 86 -19.81 21.50 9.71
C GLN A 86 -20.47 20.14 9.40
N VAL A 87 -21.80 20.04 9.53
CA VAL A 87 -22.59 18.86 9.18
C VAL A 87 -22.49 18.49 7.70
N ASN A 88 -22.52 19.46 6.80
CA ASN A 88 -22.41 19.18 5.35
C ASN A 88 -20.97 18.75 4.98
N LYS A 89 -19.93 19.37 5.55
CA LYS A 89 -18.55 18.95 5.32
C LYS A 89 -18.25 17.56 5.89
N THR A 90 -18.88 17.17 7.00
CA THR A 90 -18.81 15.80 7.52
C THR A 90 -19.37 14.77 6.52
N ALA A 91 -20.52 15.05 5.92
CA ALA A 91 -21.08 14.18 4.88
C ALA A 91 -20.14 14.04 3.67
N ARG A 92 -19.45 15.11 3.29
CA ARG A 92 -18.45 15.09 2.20
C ARG A 92 -17.23 14.24 2.54
N VAL A 93 -16.77 14.26 3.79
CA VAL A 93 -15.71 13.37 4.25
C VAL A 93 -16.16 11.91 4.20
N GLN A 94 -17.41 11.60 4.56
CA GLN A 94 -17.97 10.26 4.44
C GLN A 94 -18.03 9.81 2.97
N ASN A 95 -18.44 10.70 2.06
CA ASN A 95 -18.45 10.41 0.62
C ASN A 95 -17.04 10.16 0.09
N LEU A 96 -16.04 10.92 0.53
CA LEU A 96 -14.64 10.71 0.18
C LEU A 96 -14.14 9.34 0.66
N ILE A 97 -14.46 8.95 1.91
CA ILE A 97 -14.12 7.61 2.43
C ILE A 97 -14.75 6.52 1.56
N ALA A 98 -16.04 6.67 1.21
CA ALA A 98 -16.74 5.72 0.36
C ALA A 98 -16.13 5.64 -1.06
N ALA A 99 -15.70 6.77 -1.63
CA ALA A 99 -15.03 6.82 -2.91
C ALA A 99 -13.69 6.06 -2.89
N TYR A 100 -12.86 6.26 -1.86
CA TYR A 100 -11.60 5.51 -1.72
C TYR A 100 -11.83 4.00 -1.55
N ARG A 101 -12.85 3.58 -0.81
CA ARG A 101 -13.22 2.16 -0.68
C ARG A 101 -13.61 1.54 -2.02
N THR A 102 -14.25 2.33 -2.88
CA THR A 102 -14.74 1.86 -4.19
C THR A 102 -13.67 1.96 -5.28
N PHE A 103 -12.91 3.04 -5.34
CA PHE A 103 -12.02 3.36 -6.46
C PHE A 103 -10.54 3.46 -6.08
N GLY A 104 -10.19 3.36 -4.79
CA GLY A 104 -8.81 3.54 -4.33
C GLY A 104 -7.82 2.58 -4.98
N HIS A 105 -8.23 1.34 -5.26
CA HIS A 105 -7.42 0.34 -5.95
C HIS A 105 -6.96 0.76 -7.35
N LEU A 106 -7.69 1.65 -8.03
CA LEU A 106 -7.31 2.20 -9.34
C LEU A 106 -6.08 3.11 -9.26
N MET A 107 -5.77 3.60 -8.06
CA MET A 107 -4.60 4.44 -7.78
C MET A 107 -3.40 3.64 -7.28
N ALA A 108 -3.56 2.35 -7.02
CA ALA A 108 -2.48 1.52 -6.49
C ALA A 108 -1.35 1.35 -7.53
N ASP A 109 -0.12 1.49 -7.08
CA ASP A 109 1.08 1.27 -7.89
C ASP A 109 1.43 -0.22 -7.85
N ILE A 110 0.78 -0.98 -8.73
CA ILE A 110 0.90 -2.44 -8.82
C ILE A 110 1.76 -2.90 -10.00
N ASP A 111 2.27 -1.96 -10.81
CA ASP A 111 3.16 -2.29 -11.93
C ASP A 111 4.63 -2.13 -11.50
N PRO A 112 5.41 -3.24 -11.37
CA PRO A 112 6.80 -3.15 -10.98
C PRO A 112 7.72 -2.65 -12.10
N LEU A 113 7.24 -2.61 -13.34
CA LEU A 113 8.05 -2.26 -14.51
C LEU A 113 8.00 -0.76 -14.81
N GLU A 114 6.87 -0.13 -14.57
CA GLU A 114 6.66 1.27 -14.91
C GLU A 114 5.92 2.00 -13.80
N TYR A 115 6.57 3.04 -13.26
CA TYR A 115 5.90 3.96 -12.35
C TYR A 115 5.07 4.96 -13.16
N GLN A 116 3.77 4.99 -12.87
CA GLN A 116 2.84 5.99 -13.40
C GLN A 116 2.12 6.69 -12.26
N GLN A 117 2.14 8.01 -12.27
CA GLN A 117 1.28 8.78 -11.39
C GLN A 117 -0.16 8.70 -11.91
N ARG A 118 -1.04 8.13 -11.10
CA ARG A 118 -2.45 7.93 -11.43
C ARG A 118 -3.31 8.98 -10.75
N THR A 119 -4.36 9.39 -11.42
CA THR A 119 -5.37 10.31 -10.88
C THR A 119 -6.76 9.74 -11.09
N HIS A 120 -7.63 9.95 -10.12
CA HIS A 120 -9.05 9.62 -10.24
C HIS A 120 -9.88 10.78 -9.68
N PRO A 121 -10.83 11.35 -10.45
CA PRO A 121 -11.57 12.54 -10.04
C PRO A 121 -12.30 12.36 -8.69
N ASP A 122 -12.90 11.20 -8.46
CA ASP A 122 -13.65 10.92 -7.24
C ASP A 122 -12.75 10.74 -6.00
N LEU A 123 -11.43 10.69 -6.16
CA LEU A 123 -10.49 10.59 -5.03
C LEU A 123 -9.83 11.95 -4.71
N ASP A 124 -10.13 12.97 -5.50
CA ASP A 124 -9.68 14.33 -5.22
C ASP A 124 -10.57 14.99 -4.16
N VAL A 125 -9.96 15.53 -3.12
CA VAL A 125 -10.66 16.21 -2.04
C VAL A 125 -11.48 17.40 -2.55
N VAL A 126 -11.00 18.08 -3.59
CA VAL A 126 -11.67 19.25 -4.18
C VAL A 126 -12.98 18.85 -4.85
N THR A 127 -13.06 17.69 -5.49
CA THR A 127 -14.30 17.15 -6.08
C THR A 127 -15.39 16.99 -5.02
N HIS A 128 -14.99 16.67 -3.78
CA HIS A 128 -15.92 16.59 -2.65
C HIS A 128 -16.19 17.95 -1.98
N GLY A 129 -15.67 19.07 -2.56
CA GLY A 129 -15.81 20.40 -1.96
C GLY A 129 -15.06 20.55 -0.63
N LEU A 130 -13.98 19.77 -0.44
CA LEU A 130 -13.03 19.88 0.66
C LEU A 130 -11.77 20.57 0.14
N THR A 131 -11.10 21.32 1.00
CA THR A 131 -9.93 22.12 0.61
C THR A 131 -8.76 21.89 1.58
N LEU A 132 -7.62 22.48 1.29
CA LEU A 132 -6.47 22.49 2.20
C LEU A 132 -6.81 23.05 3.58
N TRP A 133 -7.77 23.98 3.66
CA TRP A 133 -8.26 24.57 4.90
C TRP A 133 -8.98 23.57 5.82
N ASP A 134 -9.48 22.48 5.25
CA ASP A 134 -10.16 21.43 5.99
C ASP A 134 -9.23 20.35 6.53
N LEU A 135 -7.97 20.30 6.10
CA LEU A 135 -7.02 19.25 6.48
C LEU A 135 -6.81 19.11 7.98
N ASP A 136 -6.79 20.23 8.69
CA ASP A 136 -6.59 20.26 10.16
C ASP A 136 -7.91 20.29 10.95
N ARG A 137 -9.05 20.38 10.27
CA ARG A 137 -10.37 20.27 10.88
C ARG A 137 -10.69 18.84 11.25
N GLU A 138 -11.39 18.68 12.34
CA GLU A 138 -11.85 17.39 12.84
C GLU A 138 -13.26 17.08 12.36
N PHE A 139 -13.45 15.86 11.88
CA PHE A 139 -14.72 15.37 11.33
C PHE A 139 -15.09 14.03 11.96
N ALA A 140 -16.39 13.78 12.12
CA ALA A 140 -16.88 12.47 12.48
C ALA A 140 -16.63 11.48 11.35
N THR A 141 -15.98 10.36 11.68
CA THR A 141 -15.51 9.38 10.70
C THR A 141 -16.47 8.21 10.48
N GLY A 142 -17.53 8.10 11.29
CA GLY A 142 -18.42 6.94 11.25
C GLY A 142 -17.74 5.62 11.60
N GLY A 143 -16.67 5.68 12.41
CA GLY A 143 -15.90 4.48 12.81
C GLY A 143 -14.75 4.11 11.88
N PHE A 144 -14.47 4.91 10.85
CA PHE A 144 -13.33 4.70 9.96
C PHE A 144 -12.00 4.67 10.73
N GLY A 145 -11.14 3.71 10.43
CA GLY A 145 -9.86 3.53 11.10
C GLY A 145 -9.99 3.28 12.62
N GLY A 146 -11.13 2.75 13.09
CA GLY A 146 -11.41 2.49 14.49
C GLY A 146 -11.62 3.76 15.33
N ARG A 147 -11.86 4.92 14.71
CA ARG A 147 -12.00 6.22 15.39
C ARG A 147 -13.39 6.81 15.16
N THR A 148 -13.91 7.50 16.16
CA THR A 148 -15.20 8.23 16.06
C THR A 148 -15.03 9.57 15.33
N SER A 149 -13.88 10.23 15.51
CA SER A 149 -13.51 11.47 14.83
C SER A 149 -12.02 11.48 14.49
N ALA A 150 -11.64 12.23 13.44
CA ALA A 150 -10.24 12.45 13.06
C ALA A 150 -10.09 13.71 12.22
N LYS A 151 -8.89 14.28 12.19
CA LYS A 151 -8.52 15.34 11.26
C LYS A 151 -8.52 14.79 9.82
N LEU A 152 -8.97 15.58 8.86
CA LEU A 152 -9.04 15.15 7.45
C LEU A 152 -7.69 14.65 6.92
N ARG A 153 -6.57 15.27 7.31
CA ARG A 153 -5.22 14.79 6.93
C ARG A 153 -4.94 13.36 7.39
N ASN A 154 -5.41 12.98 8.57
CA ASN A 154 -5.24 11.63 9.10
C ASN A 154 -6.14 10.64 8.37
N VAL A 155 -7.38 11.05 8.06
CA VAL A 155 -8.29 10.25 7.23
C VAL A 155 -7.66 9.97 5.86
N LEU A 156 -7.16 11.01 5.18
CA LEU A 156 -6.47 10.88 3.89
C LEU A 156 -5.22 10.01 3.97
N GLY A 157 -4.43 10.15 5.04
CA GLY A 157 -3.25 9.31 5.28
C GLY A 157 -3.63 7.84 5.31
N ILE A 158 -4.61 7.47 6.14
CA ILE A 158 -5.09 6.08 6.23
C ILE A 158 -5.67 5.60 4.90
N LEU A 159 -6.51 6.40 4.23
CA LEU A 159 -7.11 6.04 2.94
C LEU A 159 -6.05 5.73 1.88
N ARG A 160 -5.05 6.60 1.75
CA ARG A 160 -3.97 6.45 0.79
C ARG A 160 -3.07 5.28 1.13
N ASP A 161 -2.76 5.09 2.40
CA ASP A 161 -1.94 3.97 2.86
C ASP A 161 -2.65 2.62 2.67
N SER A 162 -3.97 2.57 2.87
CA SER A 162 -4.76 1.35 2.73
C SER A 162 -5.04 0.98 1.27
N TYR A 163 -5.34 1.97 0.41
CA TYR A 163 -5.91 1.70 -0.91
C TYR A 163 -5.04 2.12 -2.10
N CYS A 164 -4.05 3.00 -1.91
CA CYS A 164 -3.31 3.62 -3.01
C CYS A 164 -1.79 3.35 -2.98
N ARG A 165 -1.33 2.36 -2.21
CA ARG A 165 0.09 1.96 -2.17
C ARG A 165 0.39 0.91 -3.25
N SER A 166 1.13 -0.11 -2.91
CA SER A 166 1.55 -1.19 -3.81
C SER A 166 0.60 -2.40 -3.84
N ILE A 167 -0.55 -2.30 -3.19
CA ILE A 167 -1.58 -3.35 -3.15
C ILE A 167 -2.91 -2.73 -3.54
N GLY A 168 -3.55 -3.26 -4.57
CA GLY A 168 -4.91 -2.92 -4.95
C GLY A 168 -5.90 -3.83 -4.20
N ILE A 169 -6.82 -3.23 -3.45
CA ILE A 169 -7.84 -3.95 -2.69
C ILE A 169 -9.21 -3.58 -3.25
N GLU A 170 -9.88 -4.54 -3.86
CA GLU A 170 -11.20 -4.40 -4.47
C GLU A 170 -12.16 -5.37 -3.80
N TYR A 171 -13.18 -4.87 -3.08
CA TYR A 171 -14.07 -5.69 -2.27
C TYR A 171 -15.52 -5.15 -2.17
N MET A 172 -15.78 -3.94 -2.68
CA MET A 172 -17.08 -3.29 -2.50
C MET A 172 -18.22 -3.98 -3.24
N TYR A 173 -17.90 -4.91 -4.17
CA TYR A 173 -18.88 -5.76 -4.87
C TYR A 173 -19.37 -6.95 -4.02
N ILE A 174 -18.76 -7.22 -2.87
CA ILE A 174 -19.21 -8.29 -1.95
C ILE A 174 -20.58 -7.91 -1.39
N ASP A 175 -21.56 -8.80 -1.49
CA ASP A 175 -22.94 -8.52 -1.07
C ASP A 175 -23.10 -8.42 0.45
N SER A 176 -22.35 -9.25 1.22
CA SER A 176 -22.45 -9.26 2.69
C SER A 176 -21.82 -7.99 3.30
N PRO A 177 -22.62 -7.18 4.03
CA PRO A 177 -22.09 -6.02 4.75
C PRO A 177 -21.09 -6.41 5.84
N GLU A 178 -21.26 -7.57 6.48
CA GLU A 178 -20.41 -8.07 7.54
C GLU A 178 -19.00 -8.40 6.99
N GLU A 179 -18.95 -9.06 5.82
CA GLU A 179 -17.68 -9.36 5.15
C GLU A 179 -16.96 -8.08 4.73
N ARG A 180 -17.68 -7.13 4.11
CA ARG A 180 -17.09 -5.82 3.76
C ARG A 180 -16.55 -5.10 4.99
N LYS A 181 -17.32 -5.10 6.08
CA LYS A 181 -16.89 -4.48 7.34
C LYS A 181 -15.64 -5.15 7.91
N TRP A 182 -15.59 -6.48 7.87
CA TRP A 182 -14.41 -7.21 8.32
C TRP A 182 -13.16 -6.84 7.51
N ILE A 183 -13.26 -6.74 6.18
CA ILE A 183 -12.14 -6.31 5.33
C ILE A 183 -11.72 -4.88 5.69
N GLN A 184 -12.67 -3.95 5.85
CA GLN A 184 -12.38 -2.58 6.26
C GLN A 184 -11.61 -2.53 7.58
N ASP A 185 -12.05 -3.32 8.56
CA ASP A 185 -11.40 -3.38 9.87
C ASP A 185 -9.96 -3.96 9.79
N GLN A 186 -9.66 -4.79 8.80
CA GLN A 186 -8.31 -5.31 8.59
C GLN A 186 -7.39 -4.32 7.86
N VAL A 187 -7.91 -3.58 6.89
CA VAL A 187 -7.07 -2.74 6.01
C VAL A 187 -6.98 -1.28 6.44
N GLU A 188 -7.99 -0.76 7.15
CA GLU A 188 -8.05 0.67 7.54
C GLU A 188 -7.39 0.98 8.89
N VAL A 189 -6.70 0.03 9.48
CA VAL A 189 -5.98 0.20 10.76
C VAL A 189 -4.53 0.66 10.61
N GLY A 190 -4.08 0.90 9.39
CA GLY A 190 -2.70 1.25 9.03
C GLY A 190 -1.90 0.03 8.58
N SER A 191 -0.70 0.28 8.05
CA SER A 191 0.18 -0.79 7.55
C SER A 191 0.55 -1.75 8.67
N PRO A 192 0.45 -3.08 8.45
CA PRO A 192 0.86 -4.06 9.43
C PRO A 192 2.34 -3.88 9.78
N PHE A 193 2.65 -3.87 11.06
CA PHE A 193 4.02 -3.83 11.53
C PHE A 193 4.60 -5.23 11.46
N PHE A 194 5.57 -5.45 10.56
CA PHE A 194 6.34 -6.68 10.53
C PHE A 194 7.43 -6.64 11.60
N THR A 195 7.47 -7.64 12.46
CA THR A 195 8.58 -7.82 13.39
C THR A 195 9.86 -8.12 12.62
N ARG A 196 11.03 -7.94 13.27
CA ARG A 196 12.31 -8.34 12.66
C ARG A 196 12.33 -9.84 12.31
N GLU A 197 11.71 -10.66 13.12
CA GLU A 197 11.59 -12.11 12.88
C GLU A 197 10.76 -12.40 11.63
N ASP A 198 9.62 -11.74 11.46
CA ASP A 198 8.82 -11.86 10.24
C ASP A 198 9.59 -11.43 9.00
N GLN A 199 10.30 -10.30 9.07
CA GLN A 199 11.13 -9.82 7.96
C GLN A 199 12.23 -10.82 7.58
N LEU A 200 12.93 -11.39 8.57
CA LEU A 200 13.95 -12.40 8.35
C LEU A 200 13.37 -13.70 7.78
N ARG A 201 12.19 -14.10 8.24
CA ARG A 201 11.47 -15.27 7.72
C ARG A 201 11.08 -15.06 6.25
N ILE A 202 10.48 -13.93 5.94
CA ILE A 202 10.13 -13.57 4.55
C ILE A 202 11.39 -13.58 3.67
N LEU A 203 12.49 -12.97 4.11
CA LEU A 203 13.76 -12.96 3.38
C LEU A 203 14.31 -14.37 3.14
N ARG A 204 14.28 -15.25 4.15
CA ARG A 204 14.71 -16.65 4.00
C ARG A 204 13.87 -17.39 2.97
N LYS A 205 12.54 -17.20 2.99
CA LYS A 205 11.62 -17.84 2.04
C LYS A 205 11.83 -17.32 0.62
N LEU A 206 12.04 -16.03 0.44
CA LEU A 206 12.39 -15.45 -0.85
C LEU A 206 13.71 -16.01 -1.38
N ASN A 207 14.76 -16.03 -0.53
CA ASN A 207 16.05 -16.58 -0.91
C ASN A 207 15.98 -18.07 -1.27
N SER A 208 15.19 -18.86 -0.54
CA SER A 208 14.99 -20.28 -0.86
C SER A 208 14.27 -20.46 -2.20
N ALA A 209 13.27 -19.61 -2.49
CA ALA A 209 12.56 -19.64 -3.74
C ALA A 209 13.47 -19.31 -4.93
N GLU A 210 14.23 -18.25 -4.84
CA GLU A 210 15.19 -17.81 -5.87
C GLU A 210 16.29 -18.82 -6.09
N ALA A 211 16.91 -19.31 -5.01
CA ALA A 211 17.98 -20.31 -5.07
C ALA A 211 17.52 -21.59 -5.77
N PHE A 212 16.27 -22.02 -5.50
CA PHE A 212 15.69 -23.19 -6.15
C PHE A 212 15.50 -22.98 -7.66
N GLU A 213 14.95 -21.84 -8.07
CA GLU A 213 14.78 -21.51 -9.50
C GLU A 213 16.13 -21.41 -10.22
N SER A 214 17.11 -20.71 -9.61
CA SER A 214 18.44 -20.56 -10.15
C SER A 214 19.16 -21.92 -10.30
N PHE A 215 19.01 -22.82 -9.32
CA PHE A 215 19.57 -24.16 -9.40
C PHE A 215 18.95 -24.97 -10.54
N LEU A 216 17.60 -24.98 -10.64
CA LEU A 216 16.90 -25.68 -11.73
C LEU A 216 17.29 -25.11 -13.09
N HIS A 217 17.46 -23.79 -13.19
CA HIS A 217 17.89 -23.12 -14.42
C HIS A 217 19.25 -23.60 -14.88
N THR A 218 20.17 -23.75 -13.96
CA THR A 218 21.55 -24.12 -14.26
C THR A 218 21.72 -25.62 -14.51
N LYS A 219 21.04 -26.45 -13.72
CA LYS A 219 21.22 -27.90 -13.75
C LYS A 219 20.39 -28.61 -14.83
N PHE A 220 19.17 -28.15 -15.08
CA PHE A 220 18.21 -28.81 -15.98
C PHE A 220 17.90 -27.94 -17.20
N ILE A 221 18.96 -27.58 -17.94
CA ILE A 221 18.88 -26.76 -19.15
C ILE A 221 17.98 -27.45 -20.20
N GLY A 222 17.07 -26.68 -20.81
CA GLY A 222 16.19 -27.17 -21.88
C GLY A 222 14.99 -27.98 -21.41
N GLN A 223 14.83 -28.26 -20.13
CA GLN A 223 13.64 -28.90 -19.59
C GLN A 223 12.57 -27.85 -19.23
N LYS A 224 11.30 -28.21 -19.42
CA LYS A 224 10.19 -27.37 -18.94
C LYS A 224 10.23 -27.32 -17.40
N ARG A 225 10.28 -26.11 -16.84
CA ARG A 225 10.35 -25.90 -15.39
C ARG A 225 9.12 -25.20 -14.85
N PHE A 226 8.40 -24.46 -15.71
CA PHE A 226 7.32 -23.57 -15.32
C PHE A 226 7.74 -22.69 -14.14
N SER A 227 8.83 -21.97 -14.32
CA SER A 227 9.53 -21.18 -13.33
C SER A 227 8.64 -20.17 -12.61
N LEU A 228 8.94 -19.94 -11.34
CA LEU A 228 8.33 -18.91 -10.50
C LEU A 228 9.06 -17.55 -10.62
N GLU A 229 10.10 -17.45 -11.43
CA GLU A 229 10.88 -16.22 -11.60
C GLU A 229 9.96 -15.00 -11.84
N GLY A 230 10.15 -13.95 -11.03
CA GLY A 230 9.31 -12.75 -10.98
C GLY A 230 8.08 -12.86 -10.06
N GLY A 231 7.77 -14.04 -9.53
CA GLY A 231 6.64 -14.29 -8.61
C GLY A 231 7.06 -14.94 -7.29
N GLU A 232 8.32 -14.82 -6.88
CA GLU A 232 8.90 -15.49 -5.70
C GLU A 232 8.18 -15.11 -4.41
N SER A 233 7.52 -13.95 -4.37
CA SER A 233 6.70 -13.50 -3.24
C SER A 233 5.52 -14.42 -2.91
N VAL A 234 5.10 -15.28 -3.85
CA VAL A 234 4.08 -16.32 -3.60
C VAL A 234 4.52 -17.30 -2.51
N ILE A 235 5.82 -17.60 -2.39
CA ILE A 235 6.32 -18.54 -1.39
C ILE A 235 6.14 -18.00 0.05
N PRO A 236 6.62 -16.80 0.42
CA PRO A 236 6.33 -16.26 1.75
C PRO A 236 4.84 -15.94 1.96
N LEU A 237 4.07 -15.65 0.90
CA LEU A 237 2.62 -15.47 0.99
C LEU A 237 1.94 -16.77 1.45
N LEU A 238 2.16 -17.88 0.75
CA LEU A 238 1.58 -19.19 1.09
C LEU A 238 2.06 -19.69 2.45
N ASP A 239 3.33 -19.50 2.79
CA ASP A 239 3.87 -19.79 4.12
C ASP A 239 3.14 -19.01 5.22
N THR A 240 2.83 -17.74 4.97
CA THR A 240 2.07 -16.91 5.92
C THR A 240 0.63 -17.39 6.06
N ILE A 241 -0.03 -17.78 4.97
CA ILE A 241 -1.38 -18.34 4.99
C ILE A 241 -1.41 -19.63 5.79
N ALA A 242 -0.47 -20.56 5.54
CA ALA A 242 -0.39 -21.83 6.25
C ALA A 242 -0.16 -21.62 7.75
N ARG A 243 0.73 -20.68 8.13
CA ARG A 243 0.96 -20.32 9.54
C ARG A 243 -0.29 -19.74 10.19
N TYR A 244 -1.01 -18.89 9.50
CA TYR A 244 -2.25 -18.32 10.02
C TYR A 244 -3.32 -19.39 10.18
N ALA A 245 -3.43 -20.29 9.23
CA ALA A 245 -4.33 -21.44 9.28
C ALA A 245 -4.05 -22.33 10.51
N ALA A 246 -2.79 -22.72 10.71
CA ALA A 246 -2.38 -23.52 11.88
C ALA A 246 -2.69 -22.81 13.20
N LYS A 247 -2.37 -21.52 13.32
CA LYS A 247 -2.69 -20.69 14.50
C LYS A 247 -4.20 -20.56 14.75
N SER A 248 -5.00 -20.63 13.69
CA SER A 248 -6.47 -20.58 13.76
C SER A 248 -7.09 -21.93 14.04
N GLY A 249 -6.29 -22.99 14.21
CA GLY A 249 -6.76 -24.34 14.52
C GLY A 249 -7.37 -25.07 13.32
N LEU A 250 -6.94 -24.73 12.10
CA LEU A 250 -7.33 -25.51 10.91
C LEU A 250 -6.45 -26.75 10.80
N ASP A 251 -7.07 -27.89 10.55
CA ASP A 251 -6.39 -29.19 10.49
C ASP A 251 -5.69 -29.43 9.16
N GLU A 252 -6.18 -28.84 8.08
CA GLU A 252 -5.69 -29.09 6.73
C GLU A 252 -5.78 -27.86 5.83
N VAL A 253 -4.78 -27.67 4.98
CA VAL A 253 -4.76 -26.68 3.91
C VAL A 253 -4.52 -27.38 2.58
N CYS A 254 -5.48 -27.28 1.65
CA CYS A 254 -5.36 -27.83 0.31
C CYS A 254 -4.97 -26.74 -0.68
N ILE A 255 -3.84 -26.92 -1.40
CA ILE A 255 -3.34 -25.96 -2.39
C ILE A 255 -3.47 -26.55 -3.78
N GLY A 256 -4.36 -25.96 -4.59
CA GLY A 256 -4.53 -26.27 -6.01
C GLY A 256 -3.80 -25.26 -6.88
N MET A 257 -2.99 -25.71 -7.83
CA MET A 257 -2.30 -24.82 -8.77
C MET A 257 -2.07 -25.50 -10.11
N PRO A 258 -2.05 -24.74 -11.23
CA PRO A 258 -1.74 -25.30 -12.55
C PRO A 258 -0.24 -25.67 -12.63
N HIS A 259 0.60 -24.92 -13.32
CA HIS A 259 2.02 -25.30 -13.43
C HIS A 259 3.00 -24.21 -12.98
N ARG A 260 2.73 -22.94 -13.23
CA ARG A 260 3.65 -21.85 -12.86
C ARG A 260 3.97 -21.87 -11.36
N GLY A 261 5.26 -22.04 -11.05
CA GLY A 261 5.75 -22.09 -9.68
C GLY A 261 5.42 -23.34 -8.88
N ARG A 262 4.76 -24.36 -9.49
CA ARG A 262 4.31 -25.56 -8.77
C ARG A 262 5.45 -26.28 -8.05
N LEU A 263 6.58 -26.49 -8.71
CA LEU A 263 7.72 -27.19 -8.12
C LEU A 263 8.28 -26.42 -6.91
N ASN A 264 8.35 -25.11 -7.00
CA ASN A 264 8.81 -24.26 -5.93
C ASN A 264 7.87 -24.32 -4.71
N VAL A 265 6.56 -24.26 -4.94
CA VAL A 265 5.56 -24.42 -3.87
C VAL A 265 5.61 -25.79 -3.23
N LEU A 266 5.73 -26.86 -4.03
CA LEU A 266 5.86 -28.24 -3.50
C LEU A 266 7.09 -28.36 -2.60
N ALA A 267 8.24 -27.75 -2.98
CA ALA A 267 9.46 -27.82 -2.20
C ALA A 267 9.40 -26.90 -0.95
N ASN A 268 9.12 -25.61 -1.15
CA ASN A 268 9.32 -24.59 -0.12
C ASN A 268 8.09 -24.34 0.78
N VAL A 269 6.91 -24.86 0.40
CA VAL A 269 5.68 -24.74 1.19
C VAL A 269 5.18 -26.12 1.63
N ALA A 270 4.98 -27.04 0.68
CA ALA A 270 4.42 -28.37 0.98
C ALA A 270 5.46 -29.41 1.47
N GLY A 271 6.74 -29.03 1.56
CA GLY A 271 7.78 -29.88 2.16
C GLY A 271 8.27 -31.06 1.30
N LYS A 272 7.97 -31.08 -0.01
CA LYS A 272 8.52 -32.08 -0.92
C LYS A 272 10.05 -31.94 -0.99
N SER A 273 10.80 -33.04 -0.78
CA SER A 273 12.24 -32.95 -0.76
C SER A 273 12.81 -32.59 -2.15
N TYR A 274 13.88 -31.79 -2.17
CA TYR A 274 14.60 -31.48 -3.40
C TYR A 274 15.09 -32.74 -4.12
N GLY A 275 15.54 -33.74 -3.37
CA GLY A 275 15.97 -35.02 -3.92
C GLY A 275 14.89 -35.73 -4.71
N GLN A 276 13.66 -35.77 -4.20
CA GLN A 276 12.52 -36.33 -4.92
C GLN A 276 12.24 -35.56 -6.24
N ILE A 277 12.26 -34.24 -6.19
CA ILE A 277 12.04 -33.40 -7.36
C ILE A 277 13.13 -33.66 -8.41
N PHE A 278 14.39 -33.76 -8.01
CA PHE A 278 15.51 -33.98 -8.93
C PHE A 278 15.46 -35.40 -9.55
N GLN A 279 15.11 -36.43 -8.77
CA GLN A 279 14.88 -37.78 -9.28
C GLN A 279 13.77 -37.82 -10.33
N GLU A 280 12.68 -37.09 -10.10
CA GLU A 280 11.59 -36.96 -11.08
C GLU A 280 12.06 -36.26 -12.39
N PHE A 281 12.95 -35.26 -12.31
CA PHE A 281 13.57 -34.66 -13.47
C PHE A 281 14.48 -35.64 -14.26
N GLU A 282 15.15 -36.55 -13.55
CA GLU A 282 16.01 -37.58 -14.12
C GLU A 282 15.24 -38.80 -14.65
N GLY A 283 13.89 -38.80 -14.49
CA GLY A 283 13.03 -39.89 -14.97
C GLY A 283 12.92 -41.09 -14.02
N HIS A 284 13.44 -40.96 -12.79
CA HIS A 284 13.27 -41.98 -11.76
C HIS A 284 11.95 -41.73 -11.00
N TYR A 285 10.92 -42.50 -11.34
CA TYR A 285 9.62 -42.43 -10.68
C TYR A 285 9.50 -43.52 -9.62
N GLN A 286 8.76 -43.24 -8.54
CA GLN A 286 8.40 -44.26 -7.57
C GLN A 286 7.54 -45.34 -8.25
N GLU A 287 7.68 -46.60 -7.82
CA GLU A 287 7.03 -47.80 -8.43
C GLU A 287 5.51 -47.72 -8.53
N ASN A 288 4.85 -46.83 -7.81
CA ASN A 288 3.39 -46.64 -7.82
C ASN A 288 2.95 -45.37 -8.58
N ALA A 289 3.85 -44.67 -9.24
CA ALA A 289 3.45 -43.51 -10.05
C ALA A 289 2.81 -43.96 -11.37
N VAL A 290 1.66 -43.38 -11.72
CA VAL A 290 0.98 -43.65 -12.98
C VAL A 290 1.96 -43.34 -14.13
N GLN A 291 2.29 -44.32 -14.93
CA GLN A 291 3.12 -44.16 -16.14
C GLN A 291 2.39 -43.27 -17.13
N GLY A 292 2.84 -42.04 -17.27
CA GLY A 292 2.30 -41.03 -18.16
C GLY A 292 3.38 -40.44 -19.05
N SER A 293 2.97 -39.63 -20.05
CA SER A 293 3.87 -38.86 -20.90
C SER A 293 4.75 -37.89 -20.10
N GLY A 294 5.83 -37.38 -20.69
CA GLY A 294 6.84 -36.54 -20.03
C GLY A 294 6.37 -35.32 -19.23
N ASP A 295 5.08 -34.96 -19.30
CA ASP A 295 4.48 -33.86 -18.49
C ASP A 295 3.96 -34.34 -17.11
N VAL A 296 3.88 -35.65 -16.84
CA VAL A 296 3.31 -36.21 -15.60
C VAL A 296 4.05 -35.71 -14.34
N LYS A 297 5.36 -35.52 -14.42
CA LYS A 297 6.16 -35.00 -13.30
C LYS A 297 5.66 -33.66 -12.73
N TYR A 298 5.04 -32.83 -13.56
CA TYR A 298 4.49 -31.55 -13.12
C TYR A 298 3.12 -31.67 -12.45
N HIS A 299 2.46 -32.82 -12.55
CA HIS A 299 1.15 -33.08 -11.98
C HIS A 299 1.20 -33.91 -10.69
N LEU A 300 2.39 -34.40 -10.28
CA LEU A 300 2.58 -35.10 -9.05
C LEU A 300 2.38 -34.17 -7.86
N GLY A 301 1.46 -34.51 -6.98
CA GLY A 301 1.22 -33.80 -5.73
C GLY A 301 2.18 -34.23 -4.62
N THR A 302 1.97 -33.67 -3.45
CA THR A 302 2.63 -34.12 -2.23
C THR A 302 1.73 -33.85 -1.03
N TYR A 303 1.96 -34.57 0.06
CA TYR A 303 1.43 -34.27 1.38
C TYR A 303 2.63 -33.94 2.26
N GLY A 304 2.48 -33.00 3.16
CA GLY A 304 3.53 -32.65 4.10
C GLY A 304 2.93 -32.00 5.35
N ASP A 305 3.56 -32.25 6.47
CA ASP A 305 3.22 -31.57 7.72
C ASP A 305 3.82 -30.16 7.71
N PHE A 306 2.99 -29.17 7.95
CA PHE A 306 3.43 -27.80 8.18
C PHE A 306 3.48 -27.56 9.69
N VAL A 307 4.66 -27.21 10.19
CA VAL A 307 4.87 -26.94 11.62
C VAL A 307 5.32 -25.50 11.78
N THR A 308 4.63 -24.73 12.61
CA THR A 308 5.03 -23.34 12.94
C THR A 308 6.24 -23.36 13.89
N GLU A 309 6.91 -22.22 14.04
CA GLU A 309 8.02 -22.06 14.99
C GLU A 309 7.56 -22.25 16.45
N SER A 310 6.29 -22.00 16.74
CA SER A 310 5.65 -22.24 18.05
C SER A 310 5.13 -23.67 18.24
N GLY A 311 5.26 -24.53 17.21
CA GLY A 311 4.94 -25.96 17.28
C GLY A 311 3.50 -26.30 16.91
N GLU A 312 2.69 -25.36 16.45
CA GLU A 312 1.36 -25.67 15.89
C GLU A 312 1.54 -26.39 14.53
N LYS A 313 0.70 -27.41 14.30
CA LYS A 313 0.67 -28.18 13.06
C LYS A 313 -0.55 -27.84 12.25
#